data_01c9f070ac0847b6fedbba47bf561d68
#
_entry.id   01c9f070ac0847b6fedbba47bf561d68
#
_cell.length_a   1.000
_cell.length_b   1.000
_cell.length_c   1.000
_cell.angle_alpha   90.00
_cell.angle_beta   90.00
_cell.angle_gamma   90.00
#
_symmetry.space_group_name_H-M   'P 1'
#
loop_
_entity.id
_entity.type
_entity.pdbx_description
1 polymer ?
#
loop_
_entity_poly.entity_id
_entity_poly.type
_entity_poly.pdbx_seq_one_letter_code
_entity_poly.pdbx_strand_id
1 'polypeptide(L)'
;MSKEFEAIGFFISDHPLNQFKEIFDDYNIIDFKKFNSDKEIKENNIAATLLKIQERKTQKGNTYAIIKLTDLRSVFELFIFSDILESNRNILVEGNSLIITLSKNIHEGENRFKRINVKKISSLKDLFNKPVSEIEIKLNDPDQVKEISNILIKEGSTNVKIVINNLDNDLVFQLKNKRLVDRQSINILKNQGILTTIH
;
A
#
# COMPACT_ATOMS: atom_id res chain seq x y z
N MET A 1 -7.92 -15.13 11.81
CA MET A 1 -6.64 -14.86 11.11
C MET A 1 -5.44 -14.84 12.05
N SER A 2 -5.42 -14.00 13.11
CA SER A 2 -4.29 -14.00 14.08
C SER A 2 -4.12 -15.36 14.79
N LYS A 3 -5.22 -15.99 15.20
CA LYS A 3 -5.21 -17.29 15.87
C LYS A 3 -4.71 -18.46 15.03
N GLU A 4 -4.90 -18.44 13.71
CA GLU A 4 -4.39 -19.45 12.79
C GLU A 4 -2.87 -19.38 12.69
N PHE A 5 -2.33 -18.17 12.58
CA PHE A 5 -0.89 -17.96 12.55
C PHE A 5 -0.21 -18.33 13.86
N GLU A 6 -0.81 -18.02 15.00
CA GLU A 6 -0.30 -18.40 16.34
C GLU A 6 -0.23 -19.92 16.53
N ALA A 7 -1.20 -20.66 15.97
CA ALA A 7 -1.29 -22.11 16.13
C ALA A 7 -0.37 -22.88 15.18
N ILE A 8 -0.13 -22.40 13.95
CA ILE A 8 0.45 -23.20 12.87
C ILE A 8 1.68 -22.52 12.24
N GLY A 9 1.88 -21.22 12.45
CA GLY A 9 3.02 -20.46 11.94
C GLY A 9 2.86 -19.98 10.49
N PHE A 10 1.71 -20.22 9.83
CA PHE A 10 1.37 -19.68 8.51
C PHE A 10 -0.15 -19.46 8.39
N PHE A 11 -0.59 -18.67 7.40
CA PHE A 11 -2.01 -18.47 7.14
C PHE A 11 -2.54 -19.66 6.33
N ILE A 12 -3.57 -20.33 6.83
CA ILE A 12 -4.28 -21.42 6.13
C ILE A 12 -5.19 -20.83 5.07
N SER A 13 -5.89 -19.77 5.42
CA SER A 13 -6.65 -18.92 4.51
C SER A 13 -5.73 -18.01 3.72
N ASP A 14 -6.26 -17.10 2.98
CA ASP A 14 -5.47 -16.19 2.16
C ASP A 14 -4.65 -15.20 3.02
N HIS A 15 -3.42 -14.85 2.57
CA HIS A 15 -2.58 -13.87 3.27
C HIS A 15 -3.22 -12.48 3.22
N PRO A 16 -3.30 -11.74 4.36
CA PRO A 16 -3.98 -10.43 4.41
C PRO A 16 -3.47 -9.39 3.39
N LEU A 17 -2.23 -9.53 2.91
CA LEU A 17 -1.65 -8.64 1.91
C LEU A 17 -2.17 -8.90 0.49
N ASN A 18 -2.77 -10.06 0.20
CA ASN A 18 -3.19 -10.37 -1.16
C ASN A 18 -4.24 -9.40 -1.70
N GLN A 19 -5.11 -8.89 -0.84
CA GLN A 19 -6.11 -7.88 -1.19
C GLN A 19 -5.51 -6.52 -1.60
N PHE A 20 -4.23 -6.27 -1.31
CA PHE A 20 -3.53 -5.01 -1.59
C PHE A 20 -2.49 -5.12 -2.71
N LYS A 21 -2.35 -6.28 -3.36
CA LYS A 21 -1.31 -6.50 -4.38
C LYS A 21 -1.34 -5.50 -5.53
N GLU A 22 -2.51 -4.99 -5.87
CA GLU A 22 -2.68 -4.02 -6.96
C GLU A 22 -1.87 -2.73 -6.79
N ILE A 23 -1.60 -2.35 -5.53
CA ILE A 23 -0.84 -1.11 -5.25
C ILE A 23 0.65 -1.36 -5.02
N PHE A 24 1.12 -2.59 -5.10
CA PHE A 24 2.52 -2.90 -4.82
C PHE A 24 3.47 -2.24 -5.83
N ASP A 25 3.10 -2.23 -7.11
CA ASP A 25 3.88 -1.58 -8.16
C ASP A 25 3.85 -0.06 -8.00
N ASP A 26 2.70 0.53 -7.66
CA ASP A 26 2.54 1.97 -7.45
C ASP A 26 3.49 2.52 -6.36
N TYR A 27 3.80 1.70 -5.35
CA TYR A 27 4.66 2.07 -4.22
C TYR A 27 6.03 1.40 -4.25
N ASN A 28 6.42 0.75 -5.36
CA ASN A 28 7.69 0.02 -5.50
C ASN A 28 7.94 -0.96 -4.34
N ILE A 29 6.91 -1.72 -3.96
CA ILE A 29 6.99 -2.64 -2.83
C ILE A 29 7.78 -3.89 -3.21
N ILE A 30 8.78 -4.23 -2.40
CA ILE A 30 9.55 -5.48 -2.51
C ILE A 30 9.38 -6.32 -1.25
N ASP A 31 9.72 -7.62 -1.31
CA ASP A 31 9.74 -8.47 -0.12
C ASP A 31 10.93 -8.14 0.80
N PHE A 32 10.77 -8.42 2.09
CA PHE A 32 11.80 -8.15 3.10
C PHE A 32 13.09 -8.94 2.84
N LYS A 33 13.00 -10.17 2.35
CA LYS A 33 14.18 -11.01 2.03
C LYS A 33 15.01 -10.36 0.94
N LYS A 34 14.38 -9.87 -0.14
CA LYS A 34 15.05 -9.13 -1.21
C LYS A 34 15.68 -7.85 -0.66
N PHE A 35 14.93 -7.04 0.07
CA PHE A 35 15.47 -5.85 0.72
C PHE A 35 16.69 -6.17 1.58
N ASN A 36 16.63 -7.19 2.43
CA ASN A 36 17.72 -7.53 3.35
C ASN A 36 18.96 -8.09 2.64
N SER A 37 18.79 -8.90 1.59
CA SER A 37 19.91 -9.57 0.89
C SER A 37 20.64 -8.68 -0.11
N ASP A 38 19.91 -7.83 -0.83
CA ASP A 38 20.47 -6.98 -1.88
C ASP A 38 21.22 -5.79 -1.29
N LYS A 39 22.53 -5.69 -1.57
CA LYS A 39 23.41 -4.63 -1.03
C LYS A 39 23.21 -3.28 -1.71
N GLU A 40 22.70 -3.26 -2.94
CA GLU A 40 22.51 -2.05 -3.72
C GLU A 40 21.25 -1.27 -3.26
N ILE A 41 20.27 -1.97 -2.71
CA ILE A 41 19.05 -1.34 -2.21
C ILE A 41 19.33 -0.72 -0.84
N LYS A 42 19.50 0.59 -0.79
CA LYS A 42 19.74 1.34 0.46
C LYS A 42 18.43 1.73 1.17
N GLU A 43 17.38 2.01 0.41
CA GLU A 43 16.07 2.37 0.92
C GLU A 43 14.97 1.80 0.00
N ASN A 44 13.91 1.24 0.58
CA ASN A 44 12.74 0.81 -0.18
C ASN A 44 11.53 0.59 0.74
N ASN A 45 10.36 0.43 0.10
CA ASN A 45 9.11 0.08 0.76
C ASN A 45 8.92 -1.43 0.79
N ILE A 46 8.43 -1.91 1.93
CA ILE A 46 7.92 -3.27 2.09
C ILE A 46 6.46 -3.23 2.53
N ALA A 47 5.68 -4.23 2.15
CA ALA A 47 4.35 -4.45 2.70
C ALA A 47 4.39 -5.60 3.70
N ALA A 48 3.82 -5.42 4.88
CA ALA A 48 3.77 -6.46 5.88
C ALA A 48 2.53 -6.34 6.77
N THR A 49 2.03 -7.48 7.27
CA THR A 49 0.97 -7.53 8.29
C THR A 49 1.60 -7.64 9.67
N LEU A 50 1.15 -6.81 10.59
CA LEU A 50 1.62 -6.80 11.98
C LEU A 50 1.04 -8.01 12.72
N LEU A 51 1.92 -8.90 13.17
CA LEU A 51 1.56 -10.10 13.95
C LEU A 51 1.57 -9.81 15.44
N LYS A 52 2.59 -9.08 15.90
CA LYS A 52 2.76 -8.78 17.32
C LYS A 52 3.53 -7.49 17.53
N ILE A 53 3.19 -6.74 18.57
CA ILE A 53 3.93 -5.58 19.02
C ILE A 53 4.31 -5.73 20.49
N GLN A 54 5.55 -5.42 20.84
CA GLN A 54 6.06 -5.44 22.21
C GLN A 54 6.79 -4.14 22.50
N GLU A 55 6.18 -3.31 23.34
CA GLU A 55 6.83 -2.08 23.80
C GLU A 55 7.80 -2.38 24.95
N ARG A 56 8.93 -1.70 24.94
CA ARG A 56 9.99 -1.80 25.96
C ARG A 56 10.59 -0.42 26.24
N LYS A 57 11.29 -0.31 27.35
CA LYS A 57 12.05 0.89 27.72
C LYS A 57 13.54 0.59 27.68
N THR A 58 14.32 1.52 27.18
CA THR A 58 15.78 1.49 27.29
C THR A 58 16.22 1.81 28.72
N GLN A 59 17.47 1.56 29.06
CA GLN A 59 18.03 1.97 30.36
C GLN A 59 17.95 3.49 30.62
N LYS A 60 17.89 4.30 29.56
CA LYS A 60 17.73 5.76 29.61
C LYS A 60 16.26 6.20 29.68
N GLY A 61 15.30 5.27 29.78
CA GLY A 61 13.86 5.56 29.88
C GLY A 61 13.14 5.78 28.55
N ASN A 62 13.84 5.81 27.40
CA ASN A 62 13.21 5.96 26.09
C ASN A 62 12.41 4.72 25.70
N THR A 63 11.20 4.92 25.21
CA THR A 63 10.33 3.83 24.73
C THR A 63 10.76 3.41 23.31
N TYR A 64 10.73 2.12 23.05
CA TYR A 64 10.85 1.52 21.73
C TYR A 64 9.93 0.32 21.63
N ALA A 65 9.63 -0.15 20.42
CA ALA A 65 8.90 -1.39 20.25
C ALA A 65 9.63 -2.37 19.33
N ILE A 66 9.44 -3.65 19.60
CA ILE A 66 9.78 -4.74 18.70
C ILE A 66 8.48 -5.15 18.02
N ILE A 67 8.43 -5.03 16.70
CA ILE A 67 7.28 -5.43 15.90
C ILE A 67 7.62 -6.70 15.12
N LYS A 68 6.80 -7.73 15.27
CA LYS A 68 6.86 -8.96 14.51
C LYS A 68 5.89 -8.86 13.33
N LEU A 69 6.39 -9.06 12.14
CA LEU A 69 5.72 -8.81 10.88
C LEU A 69 5.78 -10.03 9.98
N THR A 70 4.82 -10.15 9.07
CA THR A 70 4.88 -11.11 7.97
C THR A 70 4.63 -10.41 6.63
N ASP A 71 5.48 -10.66 5.66
CA ASP A 71 5.18 -10.38 4.26
C ASP A 71 4.65 -11.66 3.58
N LEU A 72 4.54 -11.67 2.24
CA LEU A 72 4.04 -12.84 1.51
C LEU A 72 4.99 -14.05 1.53
N ARG A 73 6.24 -13.89 2.01
CA ARG A 73 7.30 -14.90 1.90
C ARG A 73 8.02 -15.21 3.20
N SER A 74 7.97 -14.30 4.17
CA SER A 74 8.78 -14.42 5.38
C SER A 74 8.13 -13.76 6.61
N VAL A 75 8.58 -14.21 7.78
CA VAL A 75 8.31 -13.56 9.07
C VAL A 75 9.61 -12.95 9.56
N PHE A 76 9.54 -11.72 10.04
CA PHE A 76 10.69 -10.96 10.50
C PHE A 76 10.34 -9.99 11.61
N GLU A 77 11.35 -9.44 12.26
CA GLU A 77 11.18 -8.47 13.34
C GLU A 77 11.90 -7.16 12.99
N LEU A 78 11.30 -6.05 13.36
CA LEU A 78 11.88 -4.72 13.24
C LEU A 78 11.82 -4.00 14.59
N PHE A 79 12.79 -3.11 14.79
CA PHE A 79 12.82 -2.20 15.92
C PHE A 79 12.29 -0.84 15.47
N ILE A 80 11.33 -0.28 16.21
CA ILE A 80 10.82 1.08 16.01
C ILE A 80 11.07 1.90 17.26
N PHE A 81 11.65 3.07 17.08
CA PHE A 81 11.97 3.99 18.18
C PHE A 81 10.80 4.91 18.49
N SER A 82 10.90 5.63 19.60
CA SER A 82 9.84 6.46 20.17
C SER A 82 9.11 7.33 19.14
N ASP A 83 9.83 8.04 18.27
CA ASP A 83 9.24 8.99 17.34
C ASP A 83 8.30 8.30 16.33
N ILE A 84 8.74 7.18 15.76
CA ILE A 84 7.93 6.37 14.84
C ILE A 84 6.80 5.67 15.59
N LEU A 85 7.06 5.17 16.81
CA LEU A 85 6.07 4.49 17.63
C LEU A 85 4.92 5.44 18.00
N GLU A 86 5.23 6.61 18.55
CA GLU A 86 4.22 7.59 18.99
C GLU A 86 3.37 8.11 17.81
N SER A 87 4.04 8.42 16.68
CA SER A 87 3.35 8.95 15.50
C SER A 87 2.43 7.94 14.81
N ASN A 88 2.58 6.64 15.09
CA ASN A 88 1.88 5.56 14.38
C ASN A 88 1.10 4.61 15.29
N ARG A 89 0.89 4.95 16.58
CA ARG A 89 0.18 4.08 17.54
C ARG A 89 -1.19 3.63 17.05
N ASN A 90 -1.92 4.50 16.36
CA ASN A 90 -3.26 4.24 15.85
C ASN A 90 -3.31 3.16 14.76
N ILE A 91 -2.23 2.98 14.00
CA ILE A 91 -2.13 1.98 12.92
C ILE A 91 -1.30 0.75 13.31
N LEU A 92 -0.51 0.83 14.39
CA LEU A 92 0.29 -0.28 14.93
C LEU A 92 -0.57 -1.23 15.77
N VAL A 93 -1.60 -1.79 15.14
CA VAL A 93 -2.54 -2.75 15.74
C VAL A 93 -2.32 -4.12 15.09
N GLU A 94 -2.27 -5.18 15.90
CA GLU A 94 -2.10 -6.55 15.42
C GLU A 94 -3.20 -6.92 14.41
N GLY A 95 -2.80 -7.51 13.30
CA GLY A 95 -3.66 -7.82 12.15
C GLY A 95 -3.69 -6.72 11.07
N ASN A 96 -3.25 -5.50 11.36
CA ASN A 96 -3.18 -4.45 10.35
C ASN A 96 -2.08 -4.72 9.31
N SER A 97 -2.41 -4.44 8.04
CA SER A 97 -1.45 -4.45 6.93
C SER A 97 -0.86 -3.05 6.72
N LEU A 98 0.45 -2.99 6.69
CA LEU A 98 1.25 -1.76 6.70
C LEU A 98 2.17 -1.70 5.49
N ILE A 99 2.44 -0.51 5.00
CA ILE A 99 3.59 -0.20 4.16
C ILE A 99 4.65 0.46 5.04
N ILE A 100 5.87 -0.05 4.96
CA ILE A 100 6.98 0.36 5.82
C ILE A 100 8.16 0.74 4.94
N THR A 101 8.59 1.99 5.02
CA THR A 101 9.82 2.45 4.37
C THR A 101 11.00 2.09 5.26
N LEU A 102 11.87 1.23 4.73
CA LEU A 102 13.09 0.78 5.41
C LEU A 102 14.32 1.43 4.79
N SER A 103 15.33 1.72 5.61
CA SER A 103 16.65 2.10 5.15
C SER A 103 17.72 1.24 5.78
N LYS A 104 18.80 0.99 5.03
CA LYS A 104 20.00 0.29 5.50
C LYS A 104 21.21 1.23 5.54
N ASN A 105 21.91 1.23 6.68
CA ASN A 105 23.22 1.82 6.79
C ASN A 105 24.24 0.68 6.76
N ILE A 106 25.09 0.67 5.75
CA ILE A 106 26.22 -0.26 5.64
C ILE A 106 27.43 0.50 6.19
N HIS A 107 27.86 0.17 7.40
CA HIS A 107 29.13 0.67 7.92
C HIS A 107 30.25 -0.20 7.33
N GLU A 108 31.18 0.41 6.60
CA GLU A 108 32.40 -0.21 6.13
C GLU A 108 33.37 -0.30 7.33
N GLY A 109 33.56 -1.49 7.86
CA GLY A 109 34.45 -1.80 8.95
C GLY A 109 34.51 -3.30 9.22
N GLU A 110 35.47 -3.77 10.05
CA GLU A 110 35.68 -5.19 10.36
C GLU A 110 34.47 -5.90 10.97
N ASN A 111 33.52 -5.14 11.56
CA ASN A 111 32.22 -5.61 12.01
C ASN A 111 31.11 -5.01 11.14
N ARG A 112 30.78 -5.66 10.03
CA ARG A 112 29.72 -5.30 9.10
C ARG A 112 28.33 -5.52 9.69
N PHE A 113 27.89 -4.69 10.63
CA PHE A 113 26.53 -4.71 11.12
C PHE A 113 25.61 -3.93 10.16
N LYS A 114 24.75 -4.65 9.45
CA LYS A 114 23.65 -4.05 8.72
C LYS A 114 22.58 -3.60 9.72
N ARG A 115 22.47 -2.31 9.93
CA ARG A 115 21.36 -1.76 10.71
C ARG A 115 20.21 -1.40 9.77
N ILE A 116 19.08 -2.07 9.92
CA ILE A 116 17.85 -1.72 9.24
C ILE A 116 17.08 -0.74 10.14
N ASN A 117 16.73 0.41 9.59
CA ASN A 117 15.97 1.44 10.28
C ASN A 117 14.61 1.61 9.60
N VAL A 118 13.57 1.77 10.40
CA VAL A 118 12.23 2.16 9.95
C VAL A 118 12.20 3.68 9.81
N LYS A 119 11.90 4.17 8.61
CA LYS A 119 11.78 5.60 8.28
C LYS A 119 10.34 6.10 8.39
N LYS A 120 9.42 5.31 7.88
CA LYS A 120 8.01 5.67 7.79
C LYS A 120 7.14 4.41 7.86
N ILE A 121 5.96 4.56 8.46
CA ILE A 121 4.91 3.54 8.45
C ILE A 121 3.62 4.20 7.98
N SER A 122 2.83 3.51 7.17
CA SER A 122 1.50 3.95 6.76
C SER A 122 0.56 2.73 6.67
N SER A 123 -0.73 2.95 6.83
CA SER A 123 -1.75 1.91 6.68
C SER A 123 -1.93 1.57 5.19
N LEU A 124 -1.79 0.30 4.81
CA LEU A 124 -2.11 -0.15 3.44
C LEU A 124 -3.58 0.05 3.10
N LYS A 125 -4.47 -0.13 4.08
CA LYS A 125 -5.91 0.09 3.90
C LYS A 125 -6.22 1.54 3.54
N ASP A 126 -5.58 2.51 4.22
CA ASP A 126 -5.82 3.93 3.96
C ASP A 126 -5.28 4.34 2.59
N LEU A 127 -4.11 3.80 2.21
CA LEU A 127 -3.53 4.04 0.88
C LEU A 127 -4.37 3.41 -0.23
N PHE A 128 -4.88 2.21 -0.01
CA PHE A 128 -5.75 1.51 -0.96
C PHE A 128 -7.07 2.24 -1.20
N ASN A 129 -7.65 2.82 -0.14
CA ASN A 129 -8.92 3.57 -0.20
C ASN A 129 -8.72 5.04 -0.59
N LYS A 130 -7.47 5.50 -0.74
CA LYS A 130 -7.21 6.90 -1.11
C LYS A 130 -7.72 7.16 -2.53
N PRO A 131 -8.54 8.21 -2.73
CA PRO A 131 -8.97 8.61 -4.06
C PRO A 131 -7.76 8.96 -4.94
N VAL A 132 -7.81 8.59 -6.21
CA VAL A 132 -6.78 8.97 -7.19
C VAL A 132 -6.90 10.45 -7.52
N SER A 133 -5.78 11.10 -7.90
CA SER A 133 -5.77 12.52 -8.23
C SER A 133 -6.40 12.81 -9.58
N GLU A 134 -6.11 11.96 -10.56
CA GLU A 134 -6.62 12.06 -11.92
C GLU A 134 -6.81 10.68 -12.53
N ILE A 135 -7.88 10.51 -13.32
CA ILE A 135 -8.16 9.29 -14.05
C ILE A 135 -8.62 9.62 -15.47
N GLU A 136 -8.09 8.89 -16.44
CA GLU A 136 -8.59 8.85 -17.81
C GLU A 136 -9.39 7.56 -18.01
N ILE A 137 -10.62 7.69 -18.52
CA ILE A 137 -11.55 6.59 -18.78
C ILE A 137 -11.79 6.53 -20.27
N LYS A 138 -11.44 5.41 -20.90
CA LYS A 138 -11.63 5.18 -22.33
C LYS A 138 -12.88 4.33 -22.57
N LEU A 139 -13.76 4.85 -23.41
CA LEU A 139 -15.02 4.21 -23.80
C LEU A 139 -14.97 3.84 -25.28
N ASN A 140 -15.43 2.65 -25.58
CA ASN A 140 -15.59 2.18 -26.95
C ASN A 140 -17.00 2.46 -27.50
N ASP A 141 -17.95 2.76 -26.60
CA ASP A 141 -19.35 3.01 -26.92
C ASP A 141 -19.87 4.19 -26.10
N PRO A 142 -20.52 5.20 -26.72
CA PRO A 142 -21.15 6.30 -26.00
C PRO A 142 -22.20 5.87 -24.95
N ASP A 143 -22.87 4.75 -25.14
CA ASP A 143 -23.84 4.23 -24.16
C ASP A 143 -23.23 3.85 -22.81
N GLN A 144 -21.94 3.53 -22.77
CA GLN A 144 -21.18 3.28 -21.54
C GLN A 144 -21.12 4.52 -20.62
N VAL A 145 -21.39 5.72 -21.12
CA VAL A 145 -21.45 6.95 -20.30
C VAL A 145 -22.51 6.83 -19.19
N LYS A 146 -23.62 6.13 -19.45
CA LYS A 146 -24.66 5.90 -18.43
C LYS A 146 -24.15 5.01 -17.28
N GLU A 147 -23.38 3.99 -17.62
CA GLU A 147 -22.78 3.07 -16.63
C GLU A 147 -21.78 3.80 -15.74
N ILE A 148 -20.91 4.62 -16.34
CA ILE A 148 -19.96 5.45 -15.61
C ILE A 148 -20.67 6.43 -14.68
N SER A 149 -21.74 7.05 -15.12
CA SER A 149 -22.48 8.03 -14.31
C SER A 149 -23.00 7.44 -13.00
N ASN A 150 -23.35 6.16 -13.00
CA ASN A 150 -23.80 5.44 -11.80
C ASN A 150 -22.64 5.11 -10.83
N ILE A 151 -21.42 4.98 -11.34
CA ILE A 151 -20.21 4.70 -10.52
C ILE A 151 -19.63 6.00 -9.97
N LEU A 152 -19.61 7.06 -10.77
CA LEU A 152 -19.01 8.36 -10.45
C LEU A 152 -20.02 9.36 -9.85
N ILE A 153 -20.97 8.90 -9.06
CA ILE A 153 -22.04 9.76 -8.47
C ILE A 153 -21.46 10.73 -7.44
N LYS A 154 -20.53 10.27 -6.59
CA LYS A 154 -20.06 11.03 -5.43
C LYS A 154 -19.10 12.13 -5.82
N GLU A 155 -19.28 13.33 -5.30
CA GLU A 155 -18.32 14.41 -5.35
C GLU A 155 -17.06 14.04 -4.54
N GLY A 156 -15.88 14.51 -4.99
CA GLY A 156 -14.62 14.17 -4.37
C GLY A 156 -13.47 15.02 -4.89
N SER A 157 -12.26 14.44 -4.91
CA SER A 157 -11.02 15.15 -5.26
C SER A 157 -10.41 14.76 -6.60
N THR A 158 -10.96 13.76 -7.30
CA THR A 158 -10.41 13.20 -8.55
C THR A 158 -10.83 14.01 -9.76
N ASN A 159 -9.90 14.42 -10.59
CA ASN A 159 -10.14 14.92 -11.94
C ASN A 159 -10.45 13.75 -12.87
N VAL A 160 -11.58 13.79 -13.57
CA VAL A 160 -11.99 12.72 -14.48
C VAL A 160 -12.00 13.22 -15.91
N LYS A 161 -11.22 12.55 -16.75
CA LYS A 161 -11.16 12.72 -18.20
C LYS A 161 -11.80 11.49 -18.85
N ILE A 162 -12.72 11.71 -19.76
CA ILE A 162 -13.41 10.66 -20.53
C ILE A 162 -12.98 10.80 -21.98
N VAL A 163 -12.51 9.70 -22.56
CA VAL A 163 -12.17 9.60 -23.98
C VAL A 163 -13.10 8.58 -24.61
N ILE A 164 -13.88 9.02 -25.60
CA ILE A 164 -14.76 8.14 -26.37
C ILE A 164 -14.08 7.90 -27.73
N ASN A 165 -13.72 6.65 -27.99
CA ASN A 165 -13.14 6.26 -29.25
C ASN A 165 -14.19 6.38 -30.36
N ASN A 166 -13.88 7.15 -31.40
CA ASN A 166 -14.73 7.27 -32.59
C ASN A 166 -13.87 7.01 -33.84
N LEU A 167 -14.47 6.49 -34.91
CA LEU A 167 -13.77 6.07 -36.14
C LEU A 167 -12.91 7.18 -36.78
N ASP A 168 -13.31 8.44 -36.64
CA ASP A 168 -12.62 9.57 -37.26
C ASP A 168 -11.76 10.38 -36.29
N ASN A 169 -12.19 10.56 -35.05
CA ASN A 169 -11.46 11.31 -34.01
C ASN A 169 -11.97 10.94 -32.61
N ASP A 170 -11.07 10.83 -31.64
CA ASP A 170 -11.44 10.63 -30.25
C ASP A 170 -12.12 11.87 -29.68
N LEU A 171 -13.27 11.67 -29.05
CA LEU A 171 -13.94 12.73 -28.32
C LEU A 171 -13.44 12.76 -26.88
N VAL A 172 -12.89 13.89 -26.47
CA VAL A 172 -12.29 14.07 -25.14
C VAL A 172 -13.14 15.02 -24.30
N PHE A 173 -13.58 14.55 -23.13
CA PHE A 173 -14.38 15.31 -22.18
C PHE A 173 -13.67 15.38 -20.83
N GLN A 174 -13.60 16.58 -20.24
CA GLN A 174 -13.19 16.78 -18.86
C GLN A 174 -14.42 17.05 -18.04
N LEU A 175 -14.67 16.26 -16.97
CA LEU A 175 -15.78 16.54 -16.07
C LEU A 175 -15.52 17.86 -15.33
N LYS A 176 -16.51 18.75 -15.30
CA LYS A 176 -16.41 20.04 -14.63
C LYS A 176 -16.24 19.88 -13.11
N ASN A 177 -16.95 18.94 -12.53
CA ASN A 177 -16.90 18.67 -11.09
C ASN A 177 -16.03 17.45 -10.83
N LYS A 178 -15.17 17.55 -9.81
CA LYS A 178 -14.35 16.42 -9.34
C LYS A 178 -15.23 15.32 -8.76
N ARG A 179 -14.76 14.09 -8.88
CA ARG A 179 -15.47 12.89 -8.40
C ARG A 179 -14.67 12.17 -7.33
N LEU A 180 -15.33 11.35 -6.52
CA LEU A 180 -14.68 10.39 -5.64
C LEU A 180 -14.42 9.13 -6.46
N VAL A 181 -13.13 8.91 -6.80
CA VAL A 181 -12.69 7.71 -7.51
C VAL A 181 -11.61 7.04 -6.69
N ASP A 182 -11.99 6.01 -5.97
CA ASP A 182 -11.10 5.13 -5.22
C ASP A 182 -10.80 3.85 -6.00
N ARG A 183 -9.98 2.97 -5.44
CA ARG A 183 -9.63 1.68 -6.08
C ARG A 183 -10.85 0.79 -6.31
N GLN A 184 -11.83 0.85 -5.44
CA GLN A 184 -13.06 0.08 -5.62
C GLN A 184 -13.82 0.55 -6.86
N SER A 185 -13.96 1.85 -7.05
CA SER A 185 -14.57 2.44 -8.25
C SER A 185 -13.82 2.03 -9.52
N ILE A 186 -12.47 2.06 -9.49
CA ILE A 186 -11.62 1.66 -10.61
C ILE A 186 -11.82 0.17 -10.94
N ASN A 187 -11.89 -0.70 -9.94
CA ASN A 187 -12.11 -2.12 -10.15
C ASN A 187 -13.48 -2.42 -10.74
N ILE A 188 -14.52 -1.69 -10.32
CA ILE A 188 -15.86 -1.81 -10.92
C ILE A 188 -15.79 -1.45 -12.40
N LEU A 189 -15.15 -0.33 -12.77
CA LEU A 189 -14.97 0.09 -14.16
C LEU A 189 -14.23 -0.97 -14.98
N LYS A 190 -13.10 -1.49 -14.47
CA LYS A 190 -12.33 -2.56 -15.14
C LYS A 190 -13.12 -3.83 -15.34
N ASN A 191 -13.92 -4.25 -14.34
CA ASN A 191 -14.77 -5.44 -14.43
C ASN A 191 -15.89 -5.30 -15.49
N GLN A 192 -16.28 -4.08 -15.82
CA GLN A 192 -17.20 -3.76 -16.91
C GLN A 192 -16.49 -3.63 -18.26
N GLY A 193 -15.20 -3.95 -18.34
CA GLY A 193 -14.42 -3.86 -19.58
C GLY A 193 -14.03 -2.42 -19.96
N ILE A 194 -14.16 -1.46 -19.06
CA ILE A 194 -13.81 -0.06 -19.27
C ILE A 194 -12.33 0.14 -18.97
N LEU A 195 -11.58 0.64 -19.95
CA LEU A 195 -10.15 0.92 -19.80
C LEU A 195 -9.95 2.19 -18.96
N THR A 196 -9.08 2.10 -17.95
CA THR A 196 -8.77 3.21 -17.06
C THR A 196 -7.26 3.41 -16.94
N THR A 197 -6.80 4.66 -17.00
CA THR A 197 -5.41 5.06 -16.75
C THR A 197 -5.38 6.06 -15.60
N ILE A 198 -4.54 5.83 -14.60
CA ILE A 198 -4.36 6.71 -13.43
C ILE A 198 -3.13 7.58 -13.68
N HIS A 199 -3.24 8.89 -13.35
CA HIS A 199 -2.16 9.87 -13.47
C HIS A 199 -1.85 10.55 -12.14
#